data_00ea052b53b7fb7771d863ccb8cde1bf
#
_entry.id   00ea052b53b7fb7771d863ccb8cde1bf
#
_cell.length_a   1.000
_cell.length_b   1.000
_cell.length_c   1.000
_cell.angle_alpha   90.00
_cell.angle_beta   90.00
_cell.angle_gamma   90.00
#
_symmetry.space_group_name_H-M   'P 1'
#
loop_
_entity.id
_entity.type
_entity.pdbx_description
1 polymer ?
#
loop_
_entity_poly.entity_id
_entity_poly.type
_entity_poly.pdbx_seq_one_letter_code
_entity_poly.pdbx_strand_id
1 'polypeptide(L)'
;MFQSISDVTPSTDSVLTIRGLHKIYWSGDVQIVALRNLNLDIPYQDFTAIIGTSGAGKSTLMNIIGCLEAPSAGDLWICGKNTRAMSESEKSDLRSKAISFVFQSFNLITVLSVYENIELPLMIRKDVSPSQRKDIVRETIQKVGLEKFAHFKPNKLSGGQRQRVAIARAIVTRPSIVLADEPTANLDSKTAQQILDLLIEINEHYKTTFIFSTHDEKLISRVRRVVRIEDGTIV
;
A
#
# COMPACT_ATOMS: atom_id res chain seq x y z
N MET A 1 21.74 -23.70 1.10
CA MET A 1 21.66 -23.55 2.57
C MET A 1 21.84 -22.06 2.85
N PHE A 2 20.74 -21.34 3.12
CA PHE A 2 20.80 -19.90 3.39
C PHE A 2 21.13 -19.73 4.88
N GLN A 3 22.23 -19.04 5.18
CA GLN A 3 22.60 -18.70 6.56
C GLN A 3 21.54 -17.78 7.16
N SER A 4 21.05 -18.11 8.35
CA SER A 4 20.20 -17.22 9.16
C SER A 4 21.06 -16.04 9.61
N ILE A 5 20.75 -14.84 9.11
CA ILE A 5 21.34 -13.59 9.61
C ILE A 5 20.57 -13.25 10.91
N SER A 6 21.05 -13.76 12.03
CA SER A 6 20.34 -13.76 13.32
C SER A 6 20.55 -12.49 14.18
N ASP A 7 21.18 -11.41 13.68
CA ASP A 7 21.52 -10.23 14.49
C ASP A 7 21.18 -8.87 13.83
N VAL A 8 20.23 -8.82 12.88
CA VAL A 8 19.83 -7.55 12.32
C VAL A 8 18.62 -7.01 13.07
N THR A 9 18.83 -6.04 13.93
CA THR A 9 17.74 -5.27 14.54
C THR A 9 17.19 -4.27 13.52
N PRO A 10 15.84 -4.15 13.39
CA PRO A 10 15.25 -3.13 12.54
C PRO A 10 15.62 -1.73 13.03
N SER A 11 15.81 -0.79 12.12
CA SER A 11 15.95 0.62 12.50
C SER A 11 14.67 1.11 13.19
N THR A 12 14.80 1.77 14.34
CA THR A 12 13.67 2.33 15.09
C THR A 12 12.94 3.43 14.30
N ASP A 13 13.62 4.05 13.34
CA ASP A 13 13.09 5.16 12.54
C ASP A 13 12.41 4.68 11.24
N SER A 14 12.45 3.38 10.95
CA SER A 14 11.87 2.80 9.72
C SER A 14 10.54 2.11 10.00
N VAL A 15 9.52 2.46 9.18
CA VAL A 15 8.24 1.76 9.18
C VAL A 15 8.36 0.39 8.52
N LEU A 16 9.31 0.26 7.58
CA LEU A 16 9.61 -0.94 6.82
C LEU A 16 11.12 -1.18 6.81
N THR A 17 11.52 -2.42 7.13
CA THR A 17 12.91 -2.88 7.01
C THR A 17 12.92 -4.23 6.31
N ILE A 18 13.73 -4.36 5.26
CA ILE A 18 13.95 -5.60 4.50
C ILE A 18 15.42 -5.96 4.55
N ARG A 19 15.73 -7.23 4.80
CA ARG A 19 17.10 -7.75 4.80
C ARG A 19 17.18 -9.09 4.08
N GLY A 20 18.08 -9.14 3.09
CA GLY A 20 18.37 -10.35 2.32
C GLY A 20 17.14 -11.02 1.72
N LEU A 21 16.14 -10.24 1.29
CA LEU A 21 14.87 -10.78 0.86
C LEU A 21 14.99 -11.41 -0.53
N HIS A 22 14.51 -12.67 -0.62
CA HIS A 22 14.40 -13.42 -1.86
C HIS A 22 12.96 -13.86 -2.11
N LYS A 23 12.56 -13.89 -3.37
CA LYS A 23 11.32 -14.53 -3.81
C LYS A 23 11.55 -15.36 -5.04
N ILE A 24 11.15 -16.62 -4.95
CA ILE A 24 11.27 -17.63 -5.99
C ILE A 24 9.89 -18.21 -6.23
N TYR A 25 9.48 -18.26 -7.50
CA TYR A 25 8.29 -18.98 -7.96
C TYR A 25 8.70 -20.26 -8.68
N TRP A 26 7.86 -21.25 -8.66
CA TRP A 26 8.03 -22.50 -9.39
C TRP A 26 6.93 -22.62 -10.44
N SER A 27 7.31 -22.87 -11.68
CA SER A 27 6.40 -23.19 -12.79
C SER A 27 6.78 -24.59 -13.31
N GLY A 28 6.13 -25.63 -12.80
CA GLY A 28 6.61 -27.00 -12.94
C GLY A 28 7.99 -27.14 -12.32
N ASP A 29 8.97 -27.61 -13.12
CA ASP A 29 10.37 -27.77 -12.69
C ASP A 29 11.24 -26.51 -12.93
N VAL A 30 10.65 -25.44 -13.48
CA VAL A 30 11.37 -24.19 -13.78
C VAL A 30 11.32 -23.25 -12.59
N GLN A 31 12.47 -22.82 -12.13
CA GLN A 31 12.63 -21.81 -11.08
C GLN A 31 12.68 -20.40 -11.67
N ILE A 32 11.77 -19.53 -11.21
CA ILE A 32 11.70 -18.11 -11.58
C ILE A 32 12.07 -17.29 -10.35
N VAL A 33 13.24 -16.65 -10.38
CA VAL A 33 13.70 -15.77 -9.30
C VAL A 33 13.16 -14.37 -9.53
N ALA A 34 12.14 -13.99 -8.77
CA ALA A 34 11.49 -12.68 -8.88
C ALA A 34 12.18 -11.58 -8.08
N LEU A 35 12.78 -11.92 -6.92
CA LEU A 35 13.54 -10.98 -6.09
C LEU A 35 14.81 -11.64 -5.58
N ARG A 36 15.93 -10.87 -5.56
CA ARG A 36 17.27 -11.36 -5.25
C ARG A 36 17.94 -10.48 -4.20
N ASN A 37 18.12 -10.98 -2.98
CA ASN A 37 18.90 -10.35 -1.92
C ASN A 37 18.57 -8.86 -1.69
N LEU A 38 17.27 -8.51 -1.67
CA LEU A 38 16.86 -7.12 -1.48
C LEU A 38 17.12 -6.67 -0.04
N ASN A 39 17.67 -5.46 0.08
CA ASN A 39 17.85 -4.74 1.34
C ASN A 39 17.23 -3.36 1.17
N LEU A 40 16.32 -2.97 2.05
CA LEU A 40 15.60 -1.69 1.95
C LEU A 40 15.14 -1.24 3.33
N ASP A 41 15.31 0.06 3.60
CA ASP A 41 14.70 0.73 4.74
C ASP A 41 13.84 1.88 4.24
N ILE A 42 12.59 1.95 4.68
CA ILE A 42 11.69 3.06 4.40
C ILE A 42 11.30 3.71 5.74
N PRO A 43 11.63 5.00 5.93
CA PRO A 43 11.29 5.72 7.14
C PRO A 43 9.77 5.90 7.33
N TYR A 44 9.35 6.17 8.57
CA TYR A 44 7.99 6.66 8.83
C TYR A 44 7.71 7.96 8.05
N GLN A 45 6.47 8.13 7.61
CA GLN A 45 5.98 9.31 6.92
C GLN A 45 6.63 9.56 5.55
N ASP A 46 7.44 8.62 5.02
CA ASP A 46 8.06 8.78 3.71
C ASP A 46 7.04 8.71 2.57
N PHE A 47 7.44 9.23 1.41
CA PHE A 47 6.65 9.24 0.17
C PHE A 47 7.58 8.68 -0.92
N THR A 48 7.53 7.37 -1.12
CA THR A 48 8.53 6.58 -1.86
C THR A 48 7.93 5.99 -3.12
N ALA A 49 8.62 6.09 -4.26
CA ALA A 49 8.28 5.37 -5.49
C ALA A 49 9.23 4.19 -5.71
N ILE A 50 8.67 3.03 -6.01
CA ILE A 50 9.36 1.84 -6.53
C ILE A 50 9.16 1.86 -8.05
N ILE A 51 10.27 2.00 -8.80
CA ILE A 51 10.28 2.07 -10.26
C ILE A 51 11.06 0.91 -10.86
N GLY A 52 10.83 0.62 -12.12
CA GLY A 52 11.52 -0.44 -12.87
C GLY A 52 10.68 -0.90 -14.05
N THR A 53 11.26 -1.67 -14.94
CA THR A 53 10.57 -2.23 -16.11
C THR A 53 9.46 -3.21 -15.73
N SER A 54 8.59 -3.56 -16.68
CA SER A 54 7.62 -4.65 -16.47
C SER A 54 8.38 -5.95 -16.18
N GLY A 55 7.92 -6.72 -15.19
CA GLY A 55 8.60 -7.96 -14.78
C GLY A 55 9.79 -7.78 -13.83
N ALA A 56 10.22 -6.55 -13.51
CA ALA A 56 11.38 -6.31 -12.62
C ALA A 56 11.18 -6.79 -11.16
N GLY A 57 9.95 -7.17 -10.75
CA GLY A 57 9.66 -7.65 -9.40
C GLY A 57 8.89 -6.66 -8.51
N LYS A 58 8.47 -5.48 -9.04
CA LYS A 58 7.76 -4.45 -8.26
C LYS A 58 6.49 -4.98 -7.58
N SER A 59 5.59 -5.61 -8.32
CA SER A 59 4.34 -6.16 -7.77
C SER A 59 4.60 -7.28 -6.77
N THR A 60 5.62 -8.11 -7.00
CA THR A 60 6.04 -9.14 -6.04
C THR A 60 6.52 -8.50 -4.73
N LEU A 61 7.33 -7.43 -4.80
CA LEU A 61 7.78 -6.71 -3.62
C LEU A 61 6.60 -6.06 -2.88
N MET A 62 5.68 -5.41 -3.61
CA MET A 62 4.47 -4.81 -3.03
C MET A 62 3.60 -5.87 -2.31
N ASN A 63 3.41 -7.05 -2.90
CA ASN A 63 2.66 -8.15 -2.28
C ASN A 63 3.31 -8.66 -1.01
N ILE A 64 4.64 -8.77 -0.98
CA ILE A 64 5.39 -9.20 0.20
C ILE A 64 5.31 -8.14 1.30
N ILE A 65 5.53 -6.85 0.98
CA ILE A 65 5.35 -5.75 1.93
C ILE A 65 3.91 -5.73 2.48
N GLY A 66 2.94 -5.99 1.61
CA GLY A 66 1.53 -6.10 1.99
C GLY A 66 1.17 -7.34 2.80
N CYS A 67 2.12 -8.22 3.10
CA CYS A 67 1.88 -9.52 3.73
C CYS A 67 0.83 -10.37 3.00
N LEU A 68 0.68 -10.19 1.67
CA LEU A 68 -0.18 -11.02 0.82
C LEU A 68 0.56 -12.28 0.35
N GLU A 69 1.90 -12.19 0.28
CA GLU A 69 2.79 -13.28 -0.05
C GLU A 69 3.93 -13.36 0.95
N ALA A 70 4.39 -14.60 1.24
CA ALA A 70 5.59 -14.79 2.04
C ALA A 70 6.85 -14.73 1.15
N PRO A 71 7.97 -14.17 1.63
CA PRO A 71 9.25 -14.30 0.98
C PRO A 71 9.74 -15.76 1.02
N SER A 72 10.57 -16.15 0.05
CA SER A 72 11.22 -17.47 0.04
C SER A 72 12.39 -17.55 1.03
N ALA A 73 13.08 -16.40 1.24
CA ALA A 73 14.14 -16.23 2.23
C ALA A 73 14.30 -14.76 2.60
N GLY A 74 15.06 -14.48 3.67
CA GLY A 74 15.26 -13.14 4.20
C GLY A 74 14.18 -12.73 5.19
N ASP A 75 14.25 -11.51 5.66
CA ASP A 75 13.40 -10.99 6.74
C ASP A 75 12.74 -9.67 6.33
N LEU A 76 11.52 -9.48 6.81
CA LEU A 76 10.71 -8.28 6.64
C LEU A 76 10.16 -7.84 8.00
N TRP A 77 10.46 -6.61 8.39
CA TRP A 77 9.88 -5.97 9.56
C TRP A 77 8.94 -4.84 9.13
N ILE A 78 7.77 -4.79 9.75
CA ILE A 78 6.77 -3.73 9.56
C ILE A 78 6.41 -3.18 10.93
N CYS A 79 6.56 -1.89 11.11
CA CYS A 79 6.37 -1.23 12.41
C CYS A 79 7.16 -1.94 13.53
N GLY A 80 8.40 -2.33 13.25
CA GLY A 80 9.31 -3.04 14.16
C GLY A 80 8.99 -4.52 14.41
N LYS A 81 7.96 -5.08 13.77
CA LYS A 81 7.55 -6.49 13.94
C LYS A 81 8.05 -7.35 12.79
N ASN A 82 8.78 -8.44 13.08
CA ASN A 82 9.23 -9.40 12.07
C ASN A 82 8.06 -10.25 11.58
N THR A 83 7.72 -10.13 10.30
CA THR A 83 6.58 -10.84 9.69
C THR A 83 6.83 -12.33 9.47
N ARG A 84 8.10 -12.76 9.42
CA ARG A 84 8.48 -14.17 9.21
C ARG A 84 8.02 -15.08 10.34
N ALA A 85 8.08 -14.58 11.59
CA ALA A 85 7.68 -15.32 12.77
C ALA A 85 6.16 -15.32 13.02
N MET A 86 5.39 -14.52 12.25
CA MET A 86 3.95 -14.35 12.44
C MET A 86 3.15 -15.50 11.82
N SER A 87 2.13 -15.93 12.55
CA SER A 87 1.02 -16.74 12.02
C SER A 87 0.20 -15.94 10.99
N GLU A 88 -0.61 -16.62 10.19
CA GLU A 88 -1.51 -15.95 9.23
C GLU A 88 -2.55 -15.05 9.92
N SER A 89 -3.00 -15.41 11.13
CA SER A 89 -3.87 -14.56 11.95
C SER A 89 -3.18 -13.25 12.35
N GLU A 90 -1.93 -13.31 12.80
CA GLU A 90 -1.14 -12.12 13.18
C GLU A 90 -0.83 -11.24 11.98
N LYS A 91 -0.52 -11.83 10.82
CA LYS A 91 -0.37 -11.08 9.56
C LYS A 91 -1.68 -10.41 9.13
N SER A 92 -2.82 -11.09 9.29
CA SER A 92 -4.14 -10.51 9.02
C SER A 92 -4.44 -9.32 9.93
N ASP A 93 -4.11 -9.43 11.21
CA ASP A 93 -4.22 -8.35 12.18
C ASP A 93 -3.30 -7.17 11.82
N LEU A 94 -2.05 -7.45 11.43
CA LEU A 94 -1.10 -6.43 10.98
C LEU A 94 -1.62 -5.71 9.74
N ARG A 95 -2.10 -6.44 8.72
CA ARG A 95 -2.74 -5.85 7.54
C ARG A 95 -3.90 -4.94 7.92
N SER A 96 -4.82 -5.40 8.75
CA SER A 96 -6.01 -4.64 9.11
C SER A 96 -5.74 -3.33 9.85
N LYS A 97 -4.58 -3.23 10.53
CA LYS A 97 -4.22 -2.09 11.39
C LYS A 97 -3.16 -1.17 10.77
N ALA A 98 -2.19 -1.74 10.06
CA ALA A 98 -0.99 -1.00 9.66
C ALA A 98 -0.81 -0.84 8.16
N ILE A 99 -1.49 -1.64 7.32
CA ILE A 99 -1.27 -1.65 5.88
C ILE A 99 -2.60 -1.46 5.16
N SER A 100 -2.60 -0.63 4.13
CA SER A 100 -3.74 -0.48 3.20
C SER A 100 -3.27 -0.43 1.77
N PHE A 101 -4.21 -0.67 0.84
CA PHE A 101 -3.91 -0.74 -0.59
C PHE A 101 -4.76 0.23 -1.38
N VAL A 102 -4.15 0.87 -2.38
CA VAL A 102 -4.79 1.61 -3.46
C VAL A 102 -4.41 0.94 -4.78
N PHE A 103 -5.37 0.39 -5.50
CA PHE A 103 -5.15 -0.36 -6.73
C PHE A 103 -5.44 0.49 -7.97
N GLN A 104 -4.76 0.20 -9.05
CA GLN A 104 -4.95 0.83 -10.36
C GLN A 104 -6.41 0.73 -10.85
N SER A 105 -7.08 -0.41 -10.66
CA SER A 105 -8.46 -0.67 -11.06
C SER A 105 -9.50 -0.31 -9.98
N PHE A 106 -9.12 0.50 -8.99
CA PHE A 106 -9.93 0.96 -7.86
C PHE A 106 -10.41 -0.15 -6.92
N ASN A 107 -10.73 -1.33 -7.41
CA ASN A 107 -11.23 -2.52 -6.68
C ASN A 107 -12.39 -2.18 -5.72
N LEU A 108 -13.32 -1.32 -6.17
CA LEU A 108 -14.51 -0.97 -5.41
C LEU A 108 -15.56 -2.07 -5.51
N ILE A 109 -16.28 -2.30 -4.41
CA ILE A 109 -17.43 -3.20 -4.40
C ILE A 109 -18.61 -2.46 -5.02
N THR A 110 -18.98 -2.87 -6.23
CA THR A 110 -19.91 -2.13 -7.10
C THR A 110 -21.35 -2.07 -6.59
N VAL A 111 -21.75 -3.02 -5.74
CA VAL A 111 -23.09 -3.06 -5.13
C VAL A 111 -23.19 -2.14 -3.91
N LEU A 112 -22.09 -1.76 -3.30
CA LEU A 112 -22.00 -0.86 -2.15
C LEU A 112 -21.90 0.60 -2.62
N SER A 113 -22.46 1.51 -1.83
CA SER A 113 -22.30 2.96 -1.98
C SER A 113 -20.86 3.41 -1.67
N VAL A 114 -20.56 4.68 -1.90
CA VAL A 114 -19.29 5.33 -1.49
C VAL A 114 -19.10 5.17 0.03
N TYR A 115 -20.13 5.51 0.81
CA TYR A 115 -20.10 5.39 2.26
C TYR A 115 -19.75 3.96 2.71
N GLU A 116 -20.45 2.97 2.19
CA GLU A 116 -20.27 1.56 2.56
C GLU A 116 -18.90 1.00 2.11
N ASN A 117 -18.40 1.41 0.94
CA ASN A 117 -17.05 1.05 0.50
C ASN A 117 -15.98 1.58 1.45
N ILE A 118 -16.14 2.82 1.95
CA ILE A 118 -15.19 3.43 2.88
C ILE A 118 -15.34 2.85 4.28
N GLU A 119 -16.55 2.51 4.71
CA GLU A 119 -16.83 1.92 6.02
C GLU A 119 -16.26 0.50 6.17
N LEU A 120 -16.22 -0.26 5.08
CA LEU A 120 -15.93 -1.69 5.07
C LEU A 120 -14.67 -2.10 5.87
N PRO A 121 -13.50 -1.43 5.72
CA PRO A 121 -12.31 -1.78 6.52
C PRO A 121 -12.49 -1.59 8.03
N LEU A 122 -13.36 -0.67 8.44
CA LEU A 122 -13.65 -0.44 9.86
C LEU A 122 -14.61 -1.48 10.46
N MET A 123 -15.43 -2.15 9.62
CA MET A 123 -16.38 -3.17 10.09
C MET A 123 -15.68 -4.41 10.65
N ILE A 124 -14.49 -4.74 10.14
CA ILE A 124 -13.71 -5.89 10.62
C ILE A 124 -12.87 -5.56 11.87
N ARG A 125 -12.78 -4.29 12.25
CA ARG A 125 -12.04 -3.83 13.43
C ARG A 125 -12.93 -3.91 14.68
N LYS A 126 -12.47 -4.66 15.68
CA LYS A 126 -13.21 -4.83 16.96
C LYS A 126 -13.03 -3.66 17.92
N ASP A 127 -12.03 -2.82 17.69
CA ASP A 127 -11.64 -1.67 18.53
C ASP A 127 -12.38 -0.36 18.17
N VAL A 128 -13.27 -0.39 17.15
CA VAL A 128 -14.03 0.79 16.69
C VAL A 128 -15.52 0.54 16.87
N SER A 129 -16.17 1.33 17.73
CA SER A 129 -17.62 1.25 17.94
C SER A 129 -18.42 1.73 16.71
N PRO A 130 -19.69 1.32 16.56
CA PRO A 130 -20.53 1.78 15.44
C PRO A 130 -20.71 3.31 15.35
N SER A 131 -20.76 4.02 16.49
CA SER A 131 -20.84 5.49 16.50
C SER A 131 -19.53 6.12 16.00
N GLN A 132 -18.40 5.70 16.56
CA GLN A 132 -17.09 6.18 16.14
C GLN A 132 -16.85 5.92 14.64
N ARG A 133 -17.22 4.72 14.14
CA ARG A 133 -17.11 4.36 12.73
C ARG A 133 -17.84 5.34 11.83
N LYS A 134 -19.08 5.72 12.19
CA LYS A 134 -19.88 6.68 11.44
C LYS A 134 -19.21 8.04 11.33
N ASP A 135 -18.60 8.52 12.41
CA ASP A 135 -17.92 9.82 12.44
C ASP A 135 -16.62 9.78 11.63
N ILE A 136 -15.81 8.72 11.78
CA ILE A 136 -14.58 8.51 11.01
C ILE A 136 -14.88 8.46 9.50
N VAL A 137 -15.92 7.73 9.08
CA VAL A 137 -16.30 7.64 7.66
C VAL A 137 -16.72 8.98 7.11
N ARG A 138 -17.52 9.77 7.86
CA ARG A 138 -17.95 11.11 7.44
C ARG A 138 -16.76 12.06 7.27
N GLU A 139 -15.86 12.11 8.26
CA GLU A 139 -14.64 12.89 8.20
C GLU A 139 -13.80 12.51 6.96
N THR A 140 -13.64 11.21 6.72
CA THR A 140 -12.87 10.71 5.58
C THR A 140 -13.51 11.09 4.24
N ILE A 141 -14.84 10.98 4.11
CA ILE A 141 -15.58 11.38 2.91
C ILE A 141 -15.39 12.89 2.64
N GLN A 142 -15.46 13.72 3.68
CA GLN A 142 -15.21 15.16 3.58
C GLN A 142 -13.77 15.44 3.13
N LYS A 143 -12.80 14.75 3.72
CA LYS A 143 -11.37 14.94 3.39
C LYS A 143 -11.06 14.68 1.91
N VAL A 144 -11.76 13.74 1.28
CA VAL A 144 -11.56 13.43 -0.16
C VAL A 144 -12.54 14.20 -1.07
N GLY A 145 -13.41 15.05 -0.53
CA GLY A 145 -14.36 15.88 -1.29
C GLY A 145 -15.49 15.10 -1.95
N LEU A 146 -16.04 14.10 -1.25
CA LEU A 146 -17.08 13.20 -1.79
C LEU A 146 -18.41 13.29 -1.06
N GLU A 147 -18.70 14.36 -0.27
CA GLU A 147 -19.90 14.50 0.55
C GLU A 147 -21.19 14.34 -0.27
N LYS A 148 -21.24 14.99 -1.44
CA LYS A 148 -22.39 14.94 -2.35
C LYS A 148 -22.61 13.56 -2.99
N PHE A 149 -21.61 12.69 -2.93
CA PHE A 149 -21.61 11.37 -3.56
C PHE A 149 -21.68 10.22 -2.56
N ALA A 150 -21.80 10.49 -1.25
CA ALA A 150 -21.73 9.49 -0.18
C ALA A 150 -22.66 8.28 -0.40
N HIS A 151 -23.84 8.50 -0.96
CA HIS A 151 -24.84 7.45 -1.23
C HIS A 151 -24.83 6.94 -2.67
N PHE A 152 -23.91 7.40 -3.53
CA PHE A 152 -23.83 6.94 -4.91
C PHE A 152 -23.06 5.62 -4.96
N LYS A 153 -23.42 4.78 -5.94
CA LYS A 153 -22.69 3.55 -6.26
C LYS A 153 -21.54 3.85 -7.23
N PRO A 154 -20.47 3.04 -7.25
CA PRO A 154 -19.29 3.26 -8.10
C PRO A 154 -19.59 3.44 -9.60
N ASN A 155 -20.63 2.80 -10.12
CA ASN A 155 -21.05 2.93 -11.53
C ASN A 155 -21.63 4.32 -11.88
N LYS A 156 -21.95 5.15 -10.89
CA LYS A 156 -22.44 6.54 -11.06
C LYS A 156 -21.33 7.59 -10.89
N LEU A 157 -20.07 7.16 -10.71
CA LEU A 157 -18.93 8.01 -10.42
C LEU A 157 -17.97 8.10 -11.61
N SER A 158 -17.32 9.27 -11.77
CA SER A 158 -16.19 9.43 -12.70
C SER A 158 -14.98 8.61 -12.24
N GLY A 159 -13.97 8.43 -13.11
CA GLY A 159 -12.71 7.75 -12.76
C GLY A 159 -12.02 8.37 -11.55
N GLY A 160 -11.87 9.69 -11.55
CA GLY A 160 -11.27 10.42 -10.43
C GLY A 160 -12.07 10.31 -9.13
N GLN A 161 -13.40 10.30 -9.19
CA GLN A 161 -14.25 10.07 -8.02
C GLN A 161 -14.08 8.65 -7.48
N ARG A 162 -14.03 7.64 -8.35
CA ARG A 162 -13.75 6.24 -7.94
C ARG A 162 -12.38 6.11 -7.28
N GLN A 163 -11.35 6.81 -7.81
CA GLN A 163 -10.04 6.82 -7.20
C GLN A 163 -10.04 7.48 -5.83
N ARG A 164 -10.76 8.58 -5.65
CA ARG A 164 -10.95 9.21 -4.33
C ARG A 164 -11.63 8.27 -3.33
N VAL A 165 -12.61 7.46 -3.76
CA VAL A 165 -13.23 6.43 -2.91
C VAL A 165 -12.22 5.36 -2.52
N ALA A 166 -11.39 4.88 -3.46
CA ALA A 166 -10.35 3.88 -3.19
C ALA A 166 -9.30 4.41 -2.19
N ILE A 167 -8.88 5.67 -2.35
CA ILE A 167 -7.98 6.36 -1.42
C ILE A 167 -8.65 6.50 -0.04
N ALA A 168 -9.89 6.99 0.02
CA ALA A 168 -10.63 7.13 1.27
C ALA A 168 -10.76 5.80 2.02
N ARG A 169 -11.09 4.71 1.31
CA ARG A 169 -11.14 3.36 1.86
C ARG A 169 -9.78 2.92 2.42
N ALA A 170 -8.69 3.30 1.76
CA ALA A 170 -7.35 2.95 2.23
C ALA A 170 -6.95 3.71 3.50
N ILE A 171 -7.31 4.99 3.63
CA ILE A 171 -6.86 5.83 4.75
C ILE A 171 -7.81 5.82 5.95
N VAL A 172 -9.04 5.33 5.81
CA VAL A 172 -10.06 5.37 6.86
C VAL A 172 -9.64 4.66 8.16
N THR A 173 -8.78 3.66 8.05
CA THR A 173 -8.20 2.93 9.20
C THR A 173 -6.98 3.63 9.81
N ARG A 174 -6.52 4.75 9.24
CA ARG A 174 -5.28 5.46 9.60
C ARG A 174 -4.07 4.52 9.60
N PRO A 175 -3.75 3.86 8.48
CA PRO A 175 -2.68 2.89 8.40
C PRO A 175 -1.31 3.56 8.49
N SER A 176 -0.30 2.80 8.94
CA SER A 176 1.10 3.26 8.93
C SER A 176 1.68 3.29 7.51
N ILE A 177 1.22 2.38 6.63
CA ILE A 177 1.67 2.22 5.25
C ILE A 177 0.47 2.14 4.31
N VAL A 178 0.49 2.91 3.23
CA VAL A 178 -0.38 2.74 2.07
C VAL A 178 0.47 2.29 0.88
N LEU A 179 0.15 1.13 0.34
CA LEU A 179 0.72 0.57 -0.88
C LEU A 179 -0.17 0.99 -2.06
N ALA A 180 0.37 1.75 -2.99
CA ALA A 180 -0.39 2.26 -4.13
C ALA A 180 0.22 1.77 -5.45
N ASP A 181 -0.53 0.93 -6.16
CA ASP A 181 -0.11 0.40 -7.45
C ASP A 181 -0.76 1.24 -8.56
N GLU A 182 0.08 1.98 -9.30
CA GLU A 182 -0.30 2.86 -10.42
C GLU A 182 -1.54 3.73 -10.13
N PRO A 183 -1.55 4.55 -9.07
CA PRO A 183 -2.76 5.21 -8.58
C PRO A 183 -3.32 6.30 -9.51
N THR A 184 -2.58 6.68 -10.55
CA THR A 184 -2.95 7.72 -11.54
C THR A 184 -3.15 7.19 -12.95
N ALA A 185 -2.82 5.92 -13.25
CA ALA A 185 -2.73 5.40 -14.61
C ALA A 185 -4.04 5.44 -15.42
N ASN A 186 -5.20 5.34 -14.76
CA ASN A 186 -6.51 5.31 -15.43
C ASN A 186 -7.22 6.68 -15.41
N LEU A 187 -6.48 7.77 -15.27
CA LEU A 187 -7.01 9.13 -15.11
C LEU A 187 -6.46 10.06 -16.19
N ASP A 188 -7.26 11.05 -16.56
CA ASP A 188 -6.76 12.16 -17.36
C ASP A 188 -5.73 12.99 -16.57
N SER A 189 -4.89 13.73 -17.29
CA SER A 189 -3.75 14.45 -16.71
C SER A 189 -4.13 15.45 -15.60
N LYS A 190 -5.29 16.13 -15.72
CA LYS A 190 -5.76 17.09 -14.73
C LYS A 190 -6.25 16.38 -13.46
N THR A 191 -7.02 15.32 -13.63
CA THR A 191 -7.52 14.49 -12.53
C THR A 191 -6.36 13.77 -11.82
N ALA A 192 -5.38 13.24 -12.58
CA ALA A 192 -4.17 12.63 -12.02
C ALA A 192 -3.42 13.61 -11.09
N GLN A 193 -3.25 14.86 -11.53
CA GLN A 193 -2.63 15.90 -10.70
C GLN A 193 -3.40 16.13 -9.39
N GLN A 194 -4.73 16.25 -9.46
CA GLN A 194 -5.57 16.43 -8.27
C GLN A 194 -5.49 15.25 -7.30
N ILE A 195 -5.37 14.01 -7.82
CA ILE A 195 -5.17 12.82 -6.99
C ILE A 195 -3.79 12.86 -6.33
N LEU A 196 -2.76 13.25 -7.05
CA LEU A 196 -1.41 13.35 -6.50
C LEU A 196 -1.34 14.40 -5.37
N ASP A 197 -1.95 15.57 -5.57
CA ASP A 197 -2.01 16.64 -4.56
C ASP A 197 -2.76 16.13 -3.30
N LEU A 198 -3.87 15.40 -3.48
CA LEU A 198 -4.60 14.77 -2.39
C LEU A 198 -3.76 13.76 -1.62
N LEU A 199 -2.97 12.91 -2.30
CA LEU A 199 -2.10 11.90 -1.65
C LEU A 199 -1.00 12.56 -0.83
N ILE A 200 -0.42 13.67 -1.32
CA ILE A 200 0.58 14.47 -0.58
C ILE A 200 -0.05 15.07 0.67
N GLU A 201 -1.23 15.71 0.54
CA GLU A 201 -1.96 16.28 1.68
C GLU A 201 -2.27 15.22 2.75
N ILE A 202 -2.68 14.02 2.33
CA ILE A 202 -2.94 12.89 3.23
C ILE A 202 -1.66 12.44 3.93
N ASN A 203 -0.54 12.31 3.21
CA ASN A 203 0.76 11.95 3.80
C ASN A 203 1.17 12.95 4.90
N GLU A 204 1.03 14.25 4.62
CA GLU A 204 1.40 15.31 5.56
C GLU A 204 0.47 15.38 6.78
N HIS A 205 -0.83 15.20 6.56
CA HIS A 205 -1.84 15.33 7.61
C HIS A 205 -1.89 14.11 8.55
N TYR A 206 -1.97 12.89 7.96
CA TYR A 206 -2.10 11.64 8.73
C TYR A 206 -0.76 11.00 9.08
N LYS A 207 0.36 11.54 8.60
CA LYS A 207 1.70 11.00 8.81
C LYS A 207 1.84 9.54 8.32
N THR A 208 1.03 9.16 7.35
CA THR A 208 1.03 7.83 6.73
C THR A 208 2.15 7.73 5.70
N THR A 209 2.92 6.66 5.72
CA THR A 209 3.93 6.36 4.69
C THR A 209 3.24 5.87 3.42
N PHE A 210 3.61 6.43 2.26
CA PHE A 210 3.16 5.95 0.96
C PHE A 210 4.29 5.27 0.21
N ILE A 211 4.00 4.10 -0.34
CA ILE A 211 4.90 3.34 -1.22
C ILE A 211 4.15 3.10 -2.54
N PHE A 212 4.65 3.70 -3.61
CA PHE A 212 4.06 3.62 -4.95
C PHE A 212 4.81 2.62 -5.80
N SER A 213 4.11 1.81 -6.56
CA SER A 213 4.64 1.15 -7.76
C SER A 213 4.16 1.98 -8.95
N THR A 214 5.06 2.62 -9.69
CA THR A 214 4.65 3.53 -10.77
C THR A 214 5.73 3.73 -11.83
N HIS A 215 5.28 4.12 -13.02
CA HIS A 215 6.11 4.64 -14.10
C HIS A 215 5.73 6.09 -14.47
N ASP A 216 4.78 6.71 -13.75
CA ASP A 216 4.34 8.10 -13.99
C ASP A 216 5.42 9.08 -13.52
N GLU A 217 6.07 9.77 -14.48
CA GLU A 217 7.12 10.75 -14.22
C GLU A 217 6.64 11.91 -13.33
N LYS A 218 5.36 12.29 -13.42
CA LYS A 218 4.80 13.36 -12.56
C LYS A 218 4.73 12.93 -11.11
N LEU A 219 4.39 11.68 -10.83
CA LEU A 219 4.43 11.13 -9.48
C LEU A 219 5.88 10.99 -9.01
N ILE A 220 6.77 10.44 -9.86
CA ILE A 220 8.20 10.27 -9.56
C ILE A 220 8.87 11.59 -9.20
N SER A 221 8.52 12.70 -9.87
CA SER A 221 9.06 14.03 -9.57
C SER A 221 8.59 14.63 -8.23
N ARG A 222 7.56 14.05 -7.61
CA ARG A 222 6.95 14.55 -6.36
C ARG A 222 7.28 13.69 -5.13
N VAL A 223 7.88 12.51 -5.32
CA VAL A 223 8.28 11.65 -4.20
C VAL A 223 9.59 12.14 -3.56
N ARG A 224 9.76 11.79 -2.29
CA ARG A 224 11.01 12.09 -1.56
C ARG A 224 12.10 11.06 -1.83
N ARG A 225 11.69 9.85 -2.20
CA ARG A 225 12.59 8.72 -2.44
C ARG A 225 12.18 7.92 -3.66
N VAL A 226 13.17 7.53 -4.45
CA VAL A 226 12.99 6.60 -5.57
C VAL A 226 13.82 5.36 -5.30
N VAL A 227 13.18 4.20 -5.38
CA VAL A 227 13.82 2.87 -5.30
C VAL A 227 13.68 2.24 -6.68
N ARG A 228 14.81 2.02 -7.35
CA ARG A 228 14.83 1.38 -8.67
C ARG A 228 15.05 -0.12 -8.52
N ILE A 229 14.21 -0.91 -9.20
CA ILE A 229 14.34 -2.37 -9.24
C ILE A 229 14.62 -2.78 -10.69
N GLU A 230 15.69 -3.55 -10.88
CA GLU A 230 16.06 -4.19 -12.14
C GLU A 230 16.36 -5.67 -11.88
N ASP A 231 15.77 -6.57 -12.68
CA ASP A 231 15.95 -8.02 -12.58
C ASP A 231 15.88 -8.59 -11.15
N GLY A 232 14.95 -8.05 -10.35
CA GLY A 232 14.72 -8.48 -8.98
C GLY A 232 15.74 -7.96 -7.96
N THR A 233 16.58 -6.99 -8.31
CA THR A 233 17.56 -6.34 -7.42
C THR A 233 17.30 -4.83 -7.30
N ILE A 234 17.67 -4.21 -6.18
CA ILE A 234 17.71 -2.73 -6.07
C ILE A 234 19.04 -2.22 -6.64
N VAL A 235 18.95 -1.20 -7.51
CA VAL A 235 20.08 -0.58 -8.19
C VAL A 235 20.14 0.91 -7.93
#